data_b67964f3004437d227e8bef0b86ac61f
#
_entry.id   b67964f3004437d227e8bef0b86ac61f
#
_cell.length_a   1.000
_cell.length_b   1.000
_cell.length_c   1.000
_cell.angle_alpha   90.00
_cell.angle_beta   90.00
_cell.angle_gamma   90.00
#
_symmetry.space_group_name_H-M   'P 1'
#
loop_
_entity.id
_entity.type
_entity.pdbx_description
1 polymer ?
#
loop_
_entity_poly.entity_id
_entity_poly.type
_entity_poly.pdbx_seq_one_letter_code
_entity_poly.pdbx_strand_id
1 'polypeptide(L)'
;MAHHLEQAPLPAASLNALLVRLWSHISARRQRQFSLLFILMILASLAEIVSIGAVLPFLAVLTEPERIFTLPVLQAPIHALGITHSSQLLLPLTIGFGIAAIGAGAMRLLLLWASTRLSFATGADLSSAIYERTLYQ
;
A
#
# COMPACT_ATOMS: atom_id res chain seq x y z
N MET A 1 11.48 -53.11 29.69
CA MET A 1 10.14 -52.61 29.32
C MET A 1 10.30 -51.17 28.92
N ALA A 2 10.48 -50.90 27.64
CA ALA A 2 10.64 -49.55 27.10
C ALA A 2 9.27 -49.02 26.67
N HIS A 3 8.73 -48.05 27.38
CA HIS A 3 7.54 -47.32 26.99
C HIS A 3 7.88 -46.46 25.76
N HIS A 4 7.50 -46.91 24.60
CA HIS A 4 7.38 -46.12 23.41
C HIS A 4 6.32 -45.02 23.68
N LEU A 5 6.78 -43.79 23.96
CA LEU A 5 5.93 -42.60 23.88
C LEU A 5 5.67 -42.35 22.39
N GLU A 6 4.59 -42.96 21.94
CA GLU A 6 3.99 -42.71 20.64
C GLU A 6 3.59 -41.22 20.62
N GLN A 7 4.45 -40.39 20.05
CA GLN A 7 4.13 -38.99 19.75
C GLN A 7 3.07 -39.02 18.64
N ALA A 8 1.79 -38.93 19.04
CA ALA A 8 0.73 -38.73 18.11
C ALA A 8 1.05 -37.51 17.25
N PRO A 9 1.02 -37.59 15.91
CA PRO A 9 1.26 -36.45 15.04
C PRO A 9 0.19 -35.42 15.33
N LEU A 10 0.62 -34.21 15.77
CA LEU A 10 -0.29 -33.09 15.92
C LEU A 10 -1.02 -32.90 14.58
N PRO A 11 -2.35 -32.82 14.56
CA PRO A 11 -3.07 -32.63 13.32
C PRO A 11 -2.51 -31.38 12.65
N ALA A 12 -2.05 -31.54 11.41
CA ALA A 12 -1.59 -30.44 10.58
C ALA A 12 -2.79 -29.50 10.36
N ALA A 13 -3.01 -28.61 11.34
CA ALA A 13 -4.00 -27.56 11.20
C ALA A 13 -3.63 -26.78 9.94
N SER A 14 -4.48 -26.82 8.92
CA SER A 14 -4.24 -26.10 7.69
C SER A 14 -3.90 -24.65 8.03
N LEU A 15 -2.89 -24.09 7.38
CA LEU A 15 -2.47 -22.70 7.60
C LEU A 15 -3.67 -21.72 7.62
N ASN A 16 -4.67 -22.00 6.79
CA ASN A 16 -5.92 -21.24 6.74
C ASN A 16 -6.72 -21.33 8.05
N ALA A 17 -6.80 -22.50 8.66
CA ALA A 17 -7.52 -22.66 9.93
C ALA A 17 -6.79 -21.94 11.09
N LEU A 18 -5.46 -21.97 11.09
CA LEU A 18 -4.65 -21.23 12.06
C LEU A 18 -4.78 -19.72 11.86
N LEU A 19 -4.76 -19.25 10.62
CA LEU A 19 -4.94 -17.83 10.30
C LEU A 19 -6.34 -17.32 10.70
N VAL A 20 -7.39 -18.07 10.42
CA VAL A 20 -8.76 -17.72 10.81
C VAL A 20 -8.91 -17.71 12.33
N ARG A 21 -8.30 -18.66 13.02
CA ARG A 21 -8.32 -18.74 14.49
C ARG A 21 -7.52 -17.60 15.11
N LEU A 22 -6.39 -17.23 14.51
CA LEU A 22 -5.61 -16.08 14.93
C LEU A 22 -6.41 -14.78 14.74
N TRP A 23 -7.06 -14.66 13.57
CA TRP A 23 -7.88 -13.49 13.25
C TRP A 23 -9.06 -13.30 14.21
N SER A 24 -9.71 -14.40 14.64
CA SER A 24 -10.82 -14.34 15.60
C SER A 24 -10.39 -13.97 17.03
N HIS A 25 -9.10 -14.15 17.37
CA HIS A 25 -8.56 -13.78 18.68
C HIS A 25 -8.02 -12.36 18.76
N ILE A 26 -7.89 -11.69 17.60
CA ILE A 26 -7.45 -10.30 17.53
C ILE A 26 -8.63 -9.39 17.87
N SER A 27 -8.43 -8.43 18.78
CA SER A 27 -9.45 -7.46 19.16
C SER A 27 -9.99 -6.69 17.95
N ALA A 28 -11.28 -6.36 17.92
CA ALA A 28 -11.93 -5.64 16.82
C ALA A 28 -11.21 -4.31 16.46
N ARG A 29 -10.59 -3.67 17.44
CA ARG A 29 -9.78 -2.45 17.23
C ARG A 29 -8.54 -2.74 16.39
N ARG A 30 -7.87 -3.87 16.64
CA ARG A 30 -6.70 -4.31 15.89
C ARG A 30 -7.07 -4.74 14.46
N GLN A 31 -8.17 -5.46 14.30
CA GLN A 31 -8.66 -5.83 12.98
C GLN A 31 -8.89 -4.60 12.09
N ARG A 32 -9.49 -3.53 12.64
CA ARG A 32 -9.66 -2.26 11.91
C ARG A 32 -8.32 -1.62 11.52
N GLN A 33 -7.33 -1.67 12.41
CA GLN A 33 -5.99 -1.13 12.12
C GLN A 33 -5.29 -1.91 11.01
N PHE A 34 -5.38 -3.25 11.02
CA PHE A 34 -4.85 -4.09 9.95
C PHE A 34 -5.58 -3.86 8.63
N SER A 35 -6.92 -3.74 8.64
CA SER A 35 -7.69 -3.45 7.43
C SER A 35 -7.36 -2.07 6.86
N LEU A 36 -7.21 -1.05 7.70
CA LEU A 36 -6.76 0.28 7.28
C LEU A 36 -5.36 0.24 6.67
N LEU A 37 -4.43 -0.49 7.31
CA LEU A 37 -3.09 -0.67 6.76
C LEU A 37 -3.12 -1.35 5.39
N PHE A 38 -3.94 -2.38 5.23
CA PHE A 38 -4.09 -3.10 3.97
C PHE A 38 -4.65 -2.19 2.86
N ILE A 39 -5.68 -1.40 3.16
CA ILE A 39 -6.22 -0.40 2.22
C ILE A 39 -5.15 0.62 1.85
N LEU A 40 -4.39 1.10 2.84
CA LEU A 40 -3.31 2.06 2.61
C LEU A 40 -2.20 1.47 1.72
N MET A 41 -1.89 0.18 1.88
CA MET A 41 -0.93 -0.53 1.00
C MET A 41 -1.42 -0.57 -0.44
N ILE A 42 -2.70 -0.86 -0.67
CA ILE A 42 -3.29 -0.86 -2.01
C ILE A 42 -3.23 0.55 -2.61
N LEU A 43 -3.63 1.56 -1.85
CA LEU A 43 -3.58 2.96 -2.31
C LEU A 43 -2.16 3.42 -2.62
N ALA A 44 -1.18 3.06 -1.79
CA ALA A 44 0.22 3.38 -2.01
C ALA A 44 0.75 2.71 -3.29
N SER A 45 0.39 1.44 -3.51
CA SER A 45 0.75 0.71 -4.73
C SER A 45 0.14 1.34 -5.99
N LEU A 46 -1.14 1.73 -5.93
CA LEU A 46 -1.79 2.43 -7.05
C LEU A 46 -1.15 3.79 -7.32
N ALA A 47 -0.84 4.56 -6.28
CA ALA A 47 -0.15 5.84 -6.42
C ALA A 47 1.24 5.68 -7.06
N GLU A 48 1.96 4.62 -6.74
CA GLU A 48 3.26 4.30 -7.33
C GLU A 48 3.13 3.92 -8.82
N ILE A 49 2.14 3.10 -9.18
CA ILE A 49 1.86 2.77 -10.59
C ILE A 49 1.53 4.02 -11.38
N VAL A 50 0.69 4.91 -10.86
CA VAL A 50 0.35 6.18 -11.50
C VAL A 50 1.58 7.07 -11.66
N SER A 51 2.41 7.18 -10.63
CA SER A 51 3.64 7.99 -10.67
C SER A 51 4.63 7.49 -11.72
N ILE A 52 4.87 6.18 -11.78
CA ILE A 52 5.75 5.58 -12.78
C ILE A 52 5.12 5.69 -14.19
N GLY A 53 3.82 5.42 -14.29
CA GLY A 53 3.09 5.50 -15.56
C GLY A 53 3.05 6.91 -16.15
N ALA A 54 3.06 7.94 -15.32
CA ALA A 54 3.08 9.33 -15.73
C ALA A 54 4.40 9.77 -16.39
N VAL A 55 5.49 9.03 -16.19
CA VAL A 55 6.80 9.30 -16.82
C VAL A 55 6.72 9.19 -18.34
N LEU A 56 6.02 8.16 -18.85
CA LEU A 56 5.91 7.93 -20.30
C LEU A 56 5.22 9.08 -21.04
N PRO A 57 4.00 9.52 -20.65
CA PRO A 57 3.37 10.66 -21.34
C PRO A 57 4.14 11.95 -21.12
N PHE A 58 4.82 12.14 -19.99
CA PHE A 58 5.67 13.30 -19.74
C PHE A 58 6.84 13.36 -20.72
N LEU A 59 7.57 12.25 -20.91
CA LEU A 59 8.66 12.15 -21.88
C LEU A 59 8.13 12.32 -23.32
N ALA A 60 6.97 11.75 -23.64
CA ALA A 60 6.38 11.86 -24.97
C ALA A 60 6.02 13.31 -25.32
N VAL A 61 5.53 14.11 -24.35
CA VAL A 61 5.28 15.55 -24.59
C VAL A 61 6.58 16.35 -24.74
N LEU A 62 7.66 15.93 -24.07
CA LEU A 62 8.96 16.57 -24.25
C LEU A 62 9.59 16.30 -25.62
N THR A 63 9.37 15.11 -26.17
CA THR A 63 9.97 14.69 -27.45
C THR A 63 9.11 15.02 -28.66
N GLU A 64 7.79 14.79 -28.57
CA GLU A 64 6.83 14.93 -29.66
C GLU A 64 5.51 15.58 -29.19
N PRO A 65 5.49 16.85 -28.81
CA PRO A 65 4.31 17.50 -28.22
C PRO A 65 3.10 17.52 -29.15
N GLU A 66 3.32 17.62 -30.46
CA GLU A 66 2.25 17.63 -31.49
C GLU A 66 1.51 16.30 -31.56
N ARG A 67 2.23 15.18 -31.44
CA ARG A 67 1.63 13.84 -31.49
C ARG A 67 0.72 13.58 -30.30
N ILE A 68 1.13 14.05 -29.13
CA ILE A 68 0.33 13.91 -27.91
C ILE A 68 -0.91 14.82 -27.94
N PHE A 69 -0.78 16.03 -28.53
CA PHE A 69 -1.90 16.95 -28.69
C PHE A 69 -3.04 16.39 -29.54
N THR A 70 -2.73 15.50 -30.51
CA THR A 70 -3.72 14.87 -31.40
C THR A 70 -4.37 13.61 -30.83
N LEU A 71 -3.94 13.11 -29.68
CA LEU A 71 -4.50 11.90 -29.07
C LEU A 71 -5.95 12.12 -28.60
N PRO A 72 -6.93 11.28 -29.07
CA PRO A 72 -8.35 11.47 -28.72
C PRO A 72 -8.63 11.42 -27.23
N VAL A 73 -7.86 10.63 -26.48
CA VAL A 73 -8.00 10.45 -25.00
C VAL A 73 -7.66 11.73 -24.25
N LEU A 74 -6.76 12.56 -24.79
CA LEU A 74 -6.29 13.80 -24.14
C LEU A 74 -7.06 15.05 -24.62
N GLN A 75 -7.87 14.94 -25.65
CA GLN A 75 -8.63 16.10 -26.15
C GLN A 75 -9.61 16.66 -25.12
N ALA A 76 -10.29 15.80 -24.35
CA ALA A 76 -11.22 16.25 -23.33
C ALA A 76 -10.54 17.09 -22.24
N PRO A 77 -9.45 16.65 -21.59
CA PRO A 77 -8.72 17.46 -20.62
C PRO A 77 -8.02 18.70 -21.25
N ILE A 78 -7.53 18.60 -22.49
CA ILE A 78 -6.90 19.70 -23.22
C ILE A 78 -7.91 20.86 -23.41
N HIS A 79 -9.11 20.53 -23.89
CA HIS A 79 -10.19 21.50 -24.07
C HIS A 79 -10.69 22.08 -22.74
N ALA A 80 -10.78 21.26 -21.69
CA ALA A 80 -11.18 21.72 -20.36
C ALA A 80 -10.19 22.71 -19.74
N LEU A 81 -8.90 22.58 -20.07
CA LEU A 81 -7.82 23.46 -19.61
C LEU A 81 -7.62 24.69 -20.55
N GLY A 82 -8.37 24.80 -21.64
CA GLY A 82 -8.26 25.89 -22.60
C GLY A 82 -6.94 25.94 -23.35
N ILE A 83 -6.27 24.80 -23.52
CA ILE A 83 -4.97 24.69 -24.19
C ILE A 83 -5.20 24.73 -25.71
N THR A 84 -4.63 25.72 -26.38
CA THR A 84 -4.79 25.93 -27.82
C THR A 84 -3.55 25.53 -28.63
N HIS A 85 -2.38 25.46 -27.97
CA HIS A 85 -1.12 25.14 -28.61
C HIS A 85 -0.40 23.99 -27.90
N SER A 86 0.28 23.14 -28.63
CA SER A 86 1.04 21.99 -28.10
C SER A 86 2.10 22.40 -27.08
N SER A 87 2.73 23.57 -27.25
CA SER A 87 3.69 24.12 -26.31
C SER A 87 3.15 24.44 -24.92
N GLN A 88 1.84 24.74 -24.84
CA GLN A 88 1.18 25.03 -23.55
C GLN A 88 0.91 23.76 -22.73
N LEU A 89 1.00 22.57 -23.32
CA LEU A 89 0.82 21.30 -22.62
C LEU A 89 1.92 21.01 -21.59
N LEU A 90 3.11 21.54 -21.82
CA LEU A 90 4.27 21.24 -20.99
C LEU A 90 4.06 21.67 -19.54
N LEU A 91 3.51 22.87 -19.33
CA LEU A 91 3.34 23.42 -17.99
C LEU A 91 2.32 22.66 -17.13
N PRO A 92 1.08 22.41 -17.57
CA PRO A 92 0.11 21.65 -16.77
C PRO A 92 0.55 20.18 -16.57
N LEU A 93 1.23 19.59 -17.55
CA LEU A 93 1.73 18.23 -17.44
C LEU A 93 2.86 18.13 -16.42
N THR A 94 3.79 19.10 -16.41
CA THR A 94 4.89 19.17 -15.43
C THR A 94 4.34 19.36 -14.02
N ILE A 95 3.35 20.24 -13.84
CA ILE A 95 2.69 20.43 -12.55
C ILE A 95 1.97 19.15 -12.13
N GLY A 96 1.19 18.54 -13.02
CA GLY A 96 0.49 17.29 -12.75
C GLY A 96 1.42 16.15 -12.36
N PHE A 97 2.53 16.00 -13.07
CA PHE A 97 3.58 15.04 -12.75
C PHE A 97 4.21 15.31 -11.39
N GLY A 98 4.54 16.56 -11.10
CA GLY A 98 5.09 16.97 -9.80
C GLY A 98 4.14 16.66 -8.64
N ILE A 99 2.85 16.97 -8.80
CA ILE A 99 1.82 16.65 -7.79
C ILE A 99 1.68 15.13 -7.62
N ALA A 100 1.67 14.37 -8.70
CA ALA A 100 1.59 12.91 -8.65
C ALA A 100 2.82 12.30 -7.94
N ALA A 101 4.02 12.78 -8.24
CA ALA A 101 5.26 12.32 -7.60
C ALA A 101 5.30 12.64 -6.10
N ILE A 102 4.93 13.87 -5.73
CA ILE A 102 4.84 14.28 -4.32
C ILE A 102 3.77 13.47 -3.59
N GLY A 103 2.61 13.27 -4.22
CA GLY A 103 1.51 12.48 -3.66
C GLY A 103 1.91 11.02 -3.43
N ALA A 104 2.58 10.39 -4.38
CA ALA A 104 3.09 9.03 -4.23
C ALA A 104 4.13 8.94 -3.10
N GLY A 105 5.06 9.89 -3.02
CA GLY A 105 6.04 9.98 -1.95
C GLY A 105 5.39 10.15 -0.56
N ALA A 106 4.43 11.04 -0.44
CA ALA A 106 3.68 11.27 0.79
C ALA A 106 2.91 10.01 1.22
N MET A 107 2.27 9.31 0.27
CA MET A 107 1.55 8.06 0.53
C MET A 107 2.50 6.97 1.05
N ARG A 108 3.71 6.88 0.49
CA ARG A 108 4.76 5.94 0.92
C ARG A 108 5.23 6.23 2.34
N LEU A 109 5.46 7.50 2.68
CA LEU A 109 5.82 7.91 4.03
C LEU A 109 4.70 7.61 5.04
N LEU A 110 3.45 7.87 4.66
CA LEU A 110 2.28 7.56 5.47
C LEU A 110 2.16 6.05 5.73
N LEU A 111 2.37 5.23 4.70
CA LEU A 111 2.38 3.78 4.83
C LEU A 111 3.49 3.30 5.77
N LEU A 112 4.70 3.83 5.62
CA LEU A 112 5.84 3.50 6.48
C LEU A 112 5.55 3.88 7.93
N TRP A 113 5.04 5.07 8.18
CA TRP A 113 4.66 5.53 9.51
C TRP A 113 3.57 4.65 10.14
N ALA A 114 2.51 4.33 9.38
CA ALA A 114 1.40 3.51 9.85
C ALA A 114 1.85 2.07 10.17
N SER A 115 2.66 1.46 9.30
CA SER A 115 3.19 0.10 9.49
C SER A 115 4.11 0.01 10.69
N THR A 116 5.00 0.98 10.86
CA THR A 116 5.92 1.06 11.99
C THR A 116 5.16 1.21 13.31
N ARG A 117 4.19 2.13 13.36
CA ARG A 117 3.35 2.34 14.54
C ARG A 117 2.55 1.09 14.92
N LEU A 118 2.01 0.38 13.93
CA LEU A 118 1.26 -0.85 14.18
C LEU A 118 2.18 -1.97 14.67
N SER A 119 3.38 -2.11 14.12
CA SER A 119 4.38 -3.10 14.53
C SER A 119 4.80 -2.90 15.99
N PHE A 120 5.13 -1.68 16.39
CA PHE A 120 5.49 -1.37 17.78
C PHE A 120 4.33 -1.63 18.75
N ALA A 121 3.11 -1.25 18.37
CA ALA A 121 1.95 -1.47 19.21
C ALA A 121 1.62 -2.97 19.36
N THR A 122 1.84 -3.78 18.34
CA THR A 122 1.63 -5.24 18.39
C THR A 122 2.74 -5.92 19.18
N GLY A 123 3.98 -5.47 19.05
CA GLY A 123 5.13 -5.96 19.83
C GLY A 123 4.98 -5.71 21.32
N ALA A 124 4.52 -4.53 21.72
CA ALA A 124 4.29 -4.18 23.12
C ALA A 124 3.20 -5.05 23.76
N ASP A 125 2.08 -5.29 23.06
CA ASP A 125 1.00 -6.13 23.58
C ASP A 125 1.45 -7.59 23.74
N LEU A 126 2.25 -8.10 22.79
CA LEU A 126 2.77 -9.47 22.86
C LEU A 126 3.77 -9.62 24.00
N SER A 127 4.64 -8.64 24.20
CA SER A 127 5.60 -8.61 25.28
C SER A 127 4.92 -8.62 26.64
N SER A 128 3.88 -7.79 26.86
CA SER A 128 3.13 -7.77 28.11
C SER A 128 2.40 -9.08 28.39
N ALA A 129 1.82 -9.70 27.35
CA ALA A 129 1.12 -10.99 27.49
C ALA A 129 2.08 -12.14 27.86
N ILE A 130 3.31 -12.12 27.35
CA ILE A 130 4.35 -13.10 27.72
C ILE A 130 4.81 -12.85 29.17
N TYR A 131 4.98 -11.59 29.55
CA TYR A 131 5.44 -11.22 30.90
C TYR A 131 4.42 -11.65 31.96
N GLU A 132 3.13 -11.40 31.76
CA GLU A 132 2.08 -11.87 32.67
C GLU A 132 2.06 -13.39 32.80
N ARG A 133 2.22 -14.15 31.72
CA ARG A 133 2.28 -15.61 31.79
C ARG A 133 3.49 -16.14 32.56
N THR A 134 4.62 -15.44 32.49
CA THR A 134 5.86 -15.87 33.18
C THR A 134 5.81 -15.56 34.68
N LEU A 135 5.06 -14.54 35.11
CA LEU A 135 4.93 -14.17 36.51
C LEU A 135 3.92 -15.05 37.26
N TYR A 136 2.99 -15.70 36.60
CA TYR A 136 1.97 -16.55 37.21
C TYR A 136 2.24 -18.05 37.09
N GLN A 137 3.45 -18.45 36.67
CA GLN A 137 3.97 -19.82 36.79
C GLN A 137 4.94 -19.95 37.99
#